data_6830274dadfa78704c7f89e84352d12a
#
_entry.id   6830274dadfa78704c7f89e84352d12a
#
_cell.length_a   1.000
_cell.length_b   1.000
_cell.length_c   1.000
_cell.angle_alpha   90.00
_cell.angle_beta   90.00
_cell.angle_gamma   90.00
#
_symmetry.space_group_name_H-M   'P 1'
#
loop_
_entity.id
_entity.type
_entity.pdbx_description
1 polymer ?
#
loop_
_entity_poly.entity_id
_entity_poly.type
_entity_poly.pdbx_seq_one_letter_code
_entity_poly.pdbx_strand_id
1 'polypeptide(L)'
;MIPASEVLAIGSLLLLTAGYWLSSGPHVFAGRRLPVTAGHRLCMVGWLALGGFWWSEVAYYATLPVNDPINAFFCAMALPFFGYLAYHHWLTIYWKQEYPALRWLVAMTIVAGGIYFLVERIPLLAGGLILVVAEQSVWLLDIFGYPTALEALDYGSGSRWYRIGSTHQG
;
A
#
# COMPACT_ATOMS: atom_id res chain seq x y z
N MET A 1 20.62 4.19 -5.89
CA MET A 1 19.77 4.01 -7.09
C MET A 1 18.41 3.57 -6.60
N ILE A 2 17.32 4.24 -6.99
CA ILE A 2 15.96 3.87 -6.56
C ILE A 2 15.58 2.59 -7.31
N PRO A 3 15.08 1.54 -6.63
CA PRO A 3 14.61 0.32 -7.29
C PRO A 3 13.46 0.60 -8.25
N ALA A 4 13.35 -0.17 -9.33
CA ALA A 4 12.28 0.00 -10.32
C ALA A 4 10.88 -0.20 -9.71
N SER A 5 10.73 -1.09 -8.73
CA SER A 5 9.49 -1.30 -7.98
C SER A 5 9.05 -0.04 -7.22
N GLU A 6 9.97 0.65 -6.56
CA GLU A 6 9.63 1.91 -5.87
C GLU A 6 9.19 3.01 -6.85
N VAL A 7 9.83 3.09 -8.02
CA VAL A 7 9.41 4.04 -9.08
C VAL A 7 7.99 3.75 -9.53
N LEU A 8 7.63 2.47 -9.72
CA LEU A 8 6.26 2.06 -10.05
C LEU A 8 5.26 2.43 -8.96
N ALA A 9 5.61 2.17 -7.69
CA ALA A 9 4.73 2.49 -6.57
C ALA A 9 4.49 3.99 -6.42
N ILE A 10 5.55 4.79 -6.38
CA ILE A 10 5.45 6.26 -6.28
C ILE A 10 4.74 6.84 -7.51
N GLY A 11 5.12 6.40 -8.70
CA GLY A 11 4.51 6.82 -9.95
C GLY A 11 3.01 6.51 -10.00
N SER A 12 2.59 5.33 -9.52
CA SER A 12 1.19 4.96 -9.44
C SER A 12 0.38 5.88 -8.54
N LEU A 13 0.89 6.20 -7.34
CA LEU A 13 0.23 7.11 -6.41
C LEU A 13 0.13 8.54 -6.96
N LEU A 14 1.17 9.02 -7.63
CA LEU A 14 1.13 10.33 -8.29
C LEU A 14 0.09 10.37 -9.42
N LEU A 15 0.01 9.32 -10.24
CA LEU A 15 -0.98 9.21 -11.30
C LEU A 15 -2.41 9.13 -10.75
N LEU A 16 -2.62 8.34 -9.69
CA LEU A 16 -3.92 8.25 -9.00
C LEU A 16 -4.32 9.60 -8.40
N THR A 17 -3.38 10.30 -7.76
CA THR A 17 -3.62 11.63 -7.17
C THR A 17 -3.98 12.66 -8.23
N ALA A 18 -3.20 12.75 -9.30
CA ALA A 18 -3.49 13.63 -10.42
C ALA A 18 -4.81 13.27 -11.11
N GLY A 19 -5.06 11.97 -11.30
CA GLY A 19 -6.30 11.46 -11.88
C GLY A 19 -7.52 11.77 -11.02
N TYR A 20 -7.43 11.56 -9.71
CA TYR A 20 -8.48 11.91 -8.76
C TYR A 20 -8.80 13.41 -8.80
N TRP A 21 -7.78 14.25 -8.75
CA TRP A 21 -7.95 15.69 -8.82
C TRP A 21 -8.63 16.12 -10.12
N LEU A 22 -8.14 15.66 -11.28
CA LEU A 22 -8.70 16.00 -12.58
C LEU A 22 -10.11 15.47 -12.80
N SER A 23 -10.46 14.32 -12.23
CA SER A 23 -11.82 13.74 -12.31
C SER A 23 -12.82 14.39 -11.37
N SER A 24 -12.36 15.17 -10.37
CA SER A 24 -13.23 15.79 -9.36
C SER A 24 -14.01 17.01 -9.82
N GLY A 25 -13.73 17.53 -11.02
CA GLY A 25 -14.46 18.67 -11.59
C GLY A 25 -13.77 19.31 -12.79
N PRO A 26 -14.36 20.34 -13.36
CA PRO A 26 -13.77 21.07 -14.47
C PRO A 26 -12.58 21.91 -13.97
N HIS A 27 -11.39 21.56 -14.40
CA HIS A 27 -10.17 22.31 -14.11
C HIS A 27 -9.72 23.11 -15.33
N VAL A 28 -9.19 24.30 -15.08
CA VAL A 28 -8.57 25.14 -16.12
C VAL A 28 -7.07 25.20 -15.85
N PHE A 29 -6.29 24.70 -16.78
CA PHE A 29 -4.84 24.76 -16.74
C PHE A 29 -4.30 25.48 -17.98
N ALA A 30 -3.48 26.49 -17.77
CA ALA A 30 -2.93 27.33 -18.86
C ALA A 30 -4.00 27.84 -19.84
N GLY A 31 -5.17 28.26 -19.34
CA GLY A 31 -6.28 28.79 -20.14
C GLY A 31 -7.10 27.71 -20.89
N ARG A 32 -6.77 26.44 -20.75
CA ARG A 32 -7.51 25.33 -21.37
C ARG A 32 -8.29 24.54 -20.33
N ARG A 33 -9.56 24.20 -20.64
CA ARG A 33 -10.34 23.28 -19.81
C ARG A 33 -9.82 21.86 -20.00
N LEU A 34 -9.40 21.24 -18.91
CA LEU A 34 -9.00 19.83 -18.91
C LEU A 34 -10.23 18.94 -18.86
N PRO A 35 -10.33 17.94 -19.74
CA PRO A 35 -11.47 17.04 -19.75
C PRO A 35 -11.41 16.08 -18.53
N VAL A 36 -12.53 15.85 -17.89
CA VAL A 36 -12.70 14.88 -16.78
C VAL A 36 -12.21 13.48 -17.20
N THR A 37 -12.38 13.13 -18.48
CA THR A 37 -11.91 11.87 -19.04
C THR A 37 -10.38 11.70 -18.95
N ALA A 38 -9.61 12.79 -18.93
CA ALA A 38 -8.17 12.72 -18.71
C ALA A 38 -7.85 12.22 -17.29
N GLY A 39 -8.63 12.67 -16.28
CA GLY A 39 -8.51 12.19 -14.91
C GLY A 39 -8.74 10.67 -14.81
N HIS A 40 -9.80 10.17 -15.43
CA HIS A 40 -10.07 8.73 -15.45
C HIS A 40 -8.98 7.92 -16.18
N ARG A 41 -8.41 8.45 -17.27
CA ARG A 41 -7.28 7.82 -17.96
C ARG A 41 -6.04 7.73 -17.07
N LEU A 42 -5.73 8.79 -16.33
CA LEU A 42 -4.62 8.77 -15.38
C LEU A 42 -4.85 7.75 -14.26
N CYS A 43 -6.07 7.66 -13.72
CA CYS A 43 -6.42 6.63 -12.75
C CYS A 43 -6.25 5.22 -13.33
N MET A 44 -6.66 4.97 -14.59
CA MET A 44 -6.44 3.68 -15.25
C MET A 44 -4.95 3.30 -15.28
N VAL A 45 -4.10 4.21 -15.74
CA VAL A 45 -2.65 3.98 -15.79
C VAL A 45 -2.08 3.81 -14.39
N GLY A 46 -2.54 4.60 -13.42
CA GLY A 46 -2.15 4.50 -12.01
C GLY A 46 -2.48 3.12 -11.41
N TRP A 47 -3.68 2.60 -11.65
CA TRP A 47 -4.07 1.26 -11.20
C TRP A 47 -3.24 0.16 -11.84
N LEU A 48 -2.99 0.23 -13.16
CA LEU A 48 -2.16 -0.74 -13.85
C LEU A 48 -0.70 -0.71 -13.36
N ALA A 49 -0.16 0.48 -13.11
CA ALA A 49 1.17 0.63 -12.53
C ALA A 49 1.25 0.05 -11.12
N LEU A 50 0.21 0.26 -10.28
CA LEU A 50 0.14 -0.31 -8.94
C LEU A 50 0.02 -1.83 -8.98
N GLY A 51 -0.76 -2.38 -9.90
CA GLY A 51 -0.80 -3.82 -10.17
C GLY A 51 0.56 -4.39 -10.59
N GLY A 52 1.28 -3.67 -11.47
CA GLY A 52 2.63 -4.01 -11.89
C GLY A 52 3.64 -3.97 -10.74
N PHE A 53 3.53 -3.00 -9.83
CA PHE A 53 4.33 -2.96 -8.60
C PHE A 53 4.13 -4.24 -7.79
N TRP A 54 2.91 -4.58 -7.42
CA TRP A 54 2.63 -5.78 -6.63
C TRP A 54 3.04 -7.07 -7.34
N TRP A 55 2.90 -7.11 -8.67
CA TRP A 55 3.39 -8.24 -9.45
C TRP A 55 4.91 -8.40 -9.37
N SER A 56 5.66 -7.30 -9.33
CA SER A 56 7.11 -7.35 -9.16
C SER A 56 7.55 -7.89 -7.80
N GLU A 57 6.71 -7.75 -6.76
CA GLU A 57 6.99 -8.27 -5.41
C GLU A 57 6.72 -9.78 -5.27
N VAL A 58 6.02 -10.41 -6.23
CA VAL A 58 5.73 -11.87 -6.17
C VAL A 58 7.00 -12.69 -6.05
N ALA A 59 8.02 -12.38 -6.85
CA ALA A 59 9.28 -13.13 -6.84
C ALA A 59 10.01 -12.98 -5.49
N TYR A 60 9.95 -11.80 -4.87
CA TYR A 60 10.56 -11.55 -3.57
C TYR A 60 9.92 -12.42 -2.48
N TYR A 61 8.59 -12.50 -2.43
CA TYR A 61 7.90 -13.32 -1.44
C TYR A 61 7.92 -14.81 -1.75
N ALA A 62 7.99 -15.20 -3.03
CA ALA A 62 7.97 -16.60 -3.43
C ALA A 62 9.32 -17.32 -3.29
N THR A 63 10.43 -16.58 -3.15
CA THR A 63 11.79 -17.15 -3.13
C THR A 63 12.46 -17.02 -1.77
N LEU A 64 13.51 -17.84 -1.56
CA LEU A 64 14.37 -17.71 -0.38
C LEU A 64 15.13 -16.36 -0.42
N PRO A 65 15.37 -15.72 0.74
CA PRO A 65 15.18 -16.24 2.11
C PRO A 65 13.77 -16.02 2.68
N VAL A 66 12.88 -15.26 2.03
CA VAL A 66 11.58 -14.89 2.59
C VAL A 66 10.62 -16.08 2.61
N ASN A 67 10.46 -16.77 1.47
CA ASN A 67 9.63 -17.95 1.28
C ASN A 67 8.24 -17.84 1.93
N ASP A 68 7.51 -16.78 1.59
CA ASP A 68 6.16 -16.52 2.08
C ASP A 68 5.13 -16.66 0.92
N PRO A 69 4.61 -17.87 0.69
CA PRO A 69 3.69 -18.14 -0.41
C PRO A 69 2.35 -17.43 -0.26
N ILE A 70 1.95 -17.08 0.97
CA ILE A 70 0.69 -16.39 1.23
C ILE A 70 0.79 -14.95 0.71
N ASN A 71 1.85 -14.24 1.08
CA ASN A 71 2.07 -12.88 0.57
C ASN A 71 2.34 -12.88 -0.94
N ALA A 72 3.09 -13.87 -1.47
CA ALA A 72 3.27 -14.03 -2.91
C ALA A 72 1.92 -14.17 -3.64
N PHE A 73 0.99 -14.96 -3.08
CA PHE A 73 -0.36 -15.12 -3.64
C PHE A 73 -1.15 -13.79 -3.63
N PHE A 74 -1.14 -13.05 -2.52
CA PHE A 74 -1.82 -11.75 -2.45
C PHE A 74 -1.21 -10.74 -3.43
N CYS A 75 0.10 -10.70 -3.57
CA CYS A 75 0.78 -9.86 -4.56
C CYS A 75 0.36 -10.23 -5.99
N ALA A 76 0.26 -11.52 -6.30
CA ALA A 76 -0.20 -11.99 -7.62
C ALA A 76 -1.66 -11.60 -7.88
N MET A 77 -2.54 -11.72 -6.86
CA MET A 77 -3.96 -11.36 -6.97
C MET A 77 -4.18 -9.84 -7.09
N ALA A 78 -3.23 -9.03 -6.69
CA ALA A 78 -3.31 -7.58 -6.82
C ALA A 78 -3.39 -7.14 -8.30
N LEU A 79 -2.68 -7.82 -9.21
CA LEU A 79 -2.69 -7.46 -10.63
C LEU A 79 -4.10 -7.55 -11.26
N PRO A 80 -4.84 -8.68 -11.20
CA PRO A 80 -6.20 -8.75 -11.73
C PRO A 80 -7.16 -7.81 -10.98
N PHE A 81 -6.99 -7.61 -9.67
CA PHE A 81 -7.81 -6.68 -8.90
C PHE A 81 -7.65 -5.23 -9.39
N PHE A 82 -6.43 -4.74 -9.53
CA PHE A 82 -6.18 -3.39 -10.03
C PHE A 82 -6.52 -3.25 -11.53
N GLY A 83 -6.36 -4.32 -12.31
CA GLY A 83 -6.85 -4.40 -13.68
C GLY A 83 -8.37 -4.21 -13.76
N TYR A 84 -9.11 -4.81 -12.83
CA TYR A 84 -10.55 -4.63 -12.72
C TYR A 84 -10.93 -3.18 -12.38
N LEU A 85 -10.22 -2.52 -11.46
CA LEU A 85 -10.44 -1.10 -11.15
C LEU A 85 -10.12 -0.19 -12.35
N ALA A 86 -9.04 -0.46 -13.07
CA ALA A 86 -8.71 0.24 -14.32
C ALA A 86 -9.81 0.08 -15.36
N TYR A 87 -10.35 -1.14 -15.53
CA TYR A 87 -11.46 -1.41 -16.43
C TYR A 87 -12.73 -0.61 -16.04
N HIS A 88 -13.04 -0.45 -14.76
CA HIS A 88 -14.16 0.38 -14.32
C HIS A 88 -13.98 1.85 -14.63
N HIS A 89 -12.76 2.40 -14.57
CA HIS A 89 -12.50 3.76 -15.06
C HIS A 89 -12.73 3.88 -16.57
N TRP A 90 -12.36 2.84 -17.33
CA TRP A 90 -12.66 2.80 -18.77
C TRP A 90 -14.16 2.78 -19.03
N LEU A 91 -14.94 1.98 -18.31
CA LEU A 91 -16.41 1.95 -18.40
C LEU A 91 -17.02 3.32 -18.06
N THR A 92 -16.49 4.02 -17.05
CA THR A 92 -16.92 5.38 -16.68
C THR A 92 -16.74 6.34 -17.86
N ILE A 93 -15.63 6.26 -18.58
CA ILE A 93 -15.40 7.09 -19.78
C ILE A 93 -16.40 6.73 -20.90
N TYR A 94 -16.60 5.45 -21.14
CA TYR A 94 -17.43 4.96 -22.24
C TYR A 94 -18.93 5.26 -22.03
N TRP A 95 -19.43 4.96 -20.81
CA TRP A 95 -20.86 5.15 -20.49
C TRP A 95 -21.18 6.51 -19.90
N LYS A 96 -20.19 7.35 -19.65
CA LYS A 96 -20.34 8.67 -19.02
C LYS A 96 -21.11 8.61 -17.68
N GLN A 97 -20.98 7.51 -16.98
CA GLN A 97 -21.61 7.28 -15.68
C GLN A 97 -20.55 7.24 -14.59
N GLU A 98 -20.66 8.15 -13.63
CA GLU A 98 -19.74 8.18 -12.48
C GLU A 98 -20.14 7.13 -11.44
N TYR A 99 -19.13 6.46 -10.88
CA TYR A 99 -19.28 5.51 -9.77
C TYR A 99 -18.61 6.09 -8.51
N PRO A 100 -19.39 6.54 -7.51
CA PRO A 100 -18.85 7.13 -6.29
C PRO A 100 -17.88 6.21 -5.54
N ALA A 101 -18.16 4.89 -5.54
CA ALA A 101 -17.30 3.89 -4.93
C ALA A 101 -15.89 3.87 -5.55
N LEU A 102 -15.78 4.06 -6.87
CA LEU A 102 -14.49 4.09 -7.56
C LEU A 102 -13.64 5.30 -7.13
N ARG A 103 -14.28 6.46 -6.98
CA ARG A 103 -13.60 7.66 -6.46
C ARG A 103 -13.14 7.47 -5.02
N TRP A 104 -13.98 6.88 -4.20
CA TRP A 104 -13.63 6.55 -2.81
C TRP A 104 -12.44 5.60 -2.75
N LEU A 105 -12.42 4.54 -3.57
CA LEU A 105 -11.29 3.60 -3.64
C LEU A 105 -9.99 4.28 -4.04
N VAL A 106 -10.02 5.20 -5.02
CA VAL A 106 -8.83 5.98 -5.40
C VAL A 106 -8.34 6.81 -4.22
N ALA A 107 -9.24 7.55 -3.55
CA ALA A 107 -8.89 8.38 -2.40
C ALA A 107 -8.28 7.55 -1.25
N MET A 108 -8.90 6.42 -0.91
CA MET A 108 -8.39 5.52 0.13
C MET A 108 -7.04 4.92 -0.23
N THR A 109 -6.81 4.57 -1.49
CA THR A 109 -5.52 4.05 -1.95
C THR A 109 -4.42 5.11 -1.87
N ILE A 110 -4.73 6.37 -2.22
CA ILE A 110 -3.78 7.48 -2.09
C ILE A 110 -3.40 7.68 -0.61
N VAL A 111 -4.39 7.69 0.29
CA VAL A 111 -4.15 7.86 1.73
C VAL A 111 -3.35 6.68 2.29
N ALA A 112 -3.79 5.45 2.03
CA ALA A 112 -3.13 4.24 2.53
C ALA A 112 -1.70 4.12 1.99
N GLY A 113 -1.51 4.34 0.68
CA GLY A 113 -0.18 4.32 0.06
C GLY A 113 0.71 5.43 0.58
N GLY A 114 0.17 6.63 0.79
CA GLY A 114 0.91 7.75 1.37
C GLY A 114 1.36 7.44 2.81
N ILE A 115 0.49 6.87 3.64
CA ILE A 115 0.84 6.44 5.01
C ILE A 115 1.91 5.34 4.96
N TYR A 116 1.74 4.34 4.09
CA TYR A 116 2.70 3.26 3.94
C TYR A 116 4.10 3.80 3.62
N PHE A 117 4.23 4.68 2.62
CA PHE A 117 5.51 5.29 2.26
C PHE A 117 6.10 6.15 3.37
N LEU A 118 5.27 6.91 4.11
CA LEU A 118 5.74 7.70 5.24
C LEU A 118 6.32 6.80 6.33
N VAL A 119 5.63 5.71 6.68
CA VAL A 119 6.10 4.76 7.70
C VAL A 119 7.37 4.07 7.24
N GLU A 120 7.45 3.63 5.98
CA GLU A 120 8.62 2.95 5.45
C GLU A 120 9.87 3.85 5.41
N ARG A 121 9.69 5.14 5.08
CA ARG A 121 10.81 6.09 4.93
C ARG A 121 11.25 6.79 6.20
N ILE A 122 10.44 6.76 7.24
CA ILE A 122 10.76 7.37 8.53
C ILE A 122 10.96 6.24 9.55
N PRO A 123 12.20 5.79 9.79
CA PRO A 123 12.50 4.67 10.70
C PRO A 123 11.93 4.85 12.11
N LEU A 124 11.83 6.10 12.57
CA LEU A 124 11.23 6.43 13.87
C LEU A 124 9.73 6.06 13.92
N LEU A 125 8.99 6.32 12.83
CA LEU A 125 7.56 5.97 12.74
C LEU A 125 7.39 4.45 12.63
N ALA A 126 8.19 3.79 11.80
CA ALA A 126 8.16 2.34 11.67
C ALA A 126 8.47 1.66 13.02
N GLY A 127 9.55 2.07 13.69
CA GLY A 127 9.94 1.52 14.99
C GLY A 127 8.90 1.77 16.07
N GLY A 128 8.31 2.97 16.12
CA GLY A 128 7.24 3.32 17.04
C GLY A 128 5.97 2.48 16.81
N LEU A 129 5.57 2.29 15.54
CA LEU A 129 4.40 1.48 15.21
C LEU A 129 4.61 0.00 15.58
N ILE A 130 5.79 -0.55 15.28
CA ILE A 130 6.14 -1.93 15.65
C ILE A 130 6.09 -2.11 17.16
N LEU A 131 6.64 -1.16 17.92
CA LEU A 131 6.61 -1.20 19.39
C LEU A 131 5.17 -1.20 19.92
N VAL A 132 4.32 -0.29 19.45
CA VAL A 132 2.90 -0.21 19.86
C VAL A 132 2.16 -1.52 19.54
N VAL A 133 2.35 -2.08 18.36
CA VAL A 133 1.71 -3.37 17.98
C VAL A 133 2.23 -4.50 18.86
N ALA A 134 3.53 -4.55 19.15
CA ALA A 134 4.12 -5.58 20.01
C ALA A 134 3.62 -5.47 21.45
N GLU A 135 3.53 -4.26 22.02
CA GLU A 135 2.98 -4.03 23.36
C GLU A 135 1.50 -4.43 23.45
N GLN A 136 0.69 -4.07 22.45
CA GLN A 136 -0.72 -4.48 22.39
C GLN A 136 -0.87 -6.00 22.27
N SER A 137 0.03 -6.66 21.54
CA SER A 137 0.02 -8.13 21.40
C SER A 137 0.35 -8.81 22.73
N VAL A 138 1.34 -8.32 23.48
CA VAL A 138 1.67 -8.80 24.84
C VAL A 138 0.47 -8.63 25.75
N TRP A 139 -0.11 -7.41 25.79
CA TRP A 139 -1.28 -7.14 26.62
C TRP A 139 -2.46 -8.06 26.30
N LEU A 140 -2.71 -8.33 25.01
CA LEU A 140 -3.77 -9.23 24.58
C LEU A 140 -3.50 -10.68 25.03
N LEU A 141 -2.28 -11.15 24.89
CA LEU A 141 -1.88 -12.50 25.32
C LEU A 141 -2.01 -12.67 26.85
N ASP A 142 -1.66 -11.65 27.61
CA ASP A 142 -1.82 -11.66 29.07
C ASP A 142 -3.29 -11.77 29.50
N ILE A 143 -4.21 -11.11 28.79
CA ILE A 143 -5.67 -11.26 29.01
C ILE A 143 -6.12 -12.72 28.78
N PHE A 144 -5.55 -13.41 27.80
CA PHE A 144 -5.85 -14.82 27.54
C PHE A 144 -5.09 -15.79 28.45
N GLY A 145 -4.35 -15.29 29.46
CA GLY A 145 -3.63 -16.11 30.42
C GLY A 145 -2.30 -16.66 29.92
N TYR A 146 -1.74 -16.09 28.84
CA TYR A 146 -0.41 -16.41 28.35
C TYR A 146 0.58 -15.33 28.82
N PRO A 147 1.27 -15.53 29.98
CA PRO A 147 2.22 -14.55 30.46
C PRO A 147 3.39 -14.44 29.49
N THR A 148 3.54 -13.27 28.89
CA THR A 148 4.55 -12.98 27.88
C THR A 148 5.35 -11.75 28.24
N ALA A 149 6.59 -11.69 27.76
CA ALA A 149 7.45 -10.52 27.88
C ALA A 149 7.91 -10.05 26.52
N LEU A 150 8.04 -8.72 26.38
CA LEU A 150 8.60 -8.09 25.21
C LEU A 150 10.11 -7.97 25.38
N GLU A 151 10.87 -8.63 24.52
CA GLU A 151 12.32 -8.57 24.49
C GLU A 151 12.77 -7.79 23.25
N ALA A 152 13.53 -6.72 23.45
CA ALA A 152 14.12 -5.95 22.35
C ALA A 152 15.36 -6.70 21.83
N LEU A 153 15.38 -7.02 20.55
CA LEU A 153 16.52 -7.63 19.87
C LEU A 153 17.24 -6.58 19.05
N ASP A 154 18.51 -6.32 19.36
CA ASP A 154 19.37 -5.42 18.60
C ASP A 154 20.23 -6.24 17.63
N TYR A 155 19.97 -6.14 16.33
CA TYR A 155 20.74 -6.84 15.30
C TYR A 155 21.85 -5.96 14.66
N GLY A 156 22.22 -4.86 15.29
CA GLY A 156 23.36 -4.04 14.84
C GLY A 156 23.15 -3.25 13.53
N SER A 157 21.99 -3.40 12.89
CA SER A 157 21.64 -2.69 11.63
C SER A 157 20.82 -1.42 11.84
N GLY A 158 20.62 -0.99 13.10
CA GLY A 158 19.72 0.10 13.45
C GLY A 158 18.22 -0.26 13.43
N SER A 159 17.90 -1.48 13.03
CA SER A 159 16.54 -2.02 13.09
C SER A 159 16.29 -2.65 14.44
N ARG A 160 15.31 -2.15 15.18
CA ARG A 160 14.87 -2.78 16.43
C ARG A 160 13.81 -3.83 16.13
N TRP A 161 14.13 -5.08 16.49
CA TRP A 161 13.19 -6.18 16.43
C TRP A 161 12.70 -6.50 17.84
N TYR A 162 11.49 -6.98 17.96
CA TYR A 162 10.91 -7.36 19.24
C TYR A 162 10.50 -8.83 19.18
N ARG A 163 10.87 -9.58 20.21
CA ARG A 163 10.44 -10.95 20.43
C ARG A 163 9.41 -10.97 21.55
N ILE A 164 8.30 -11.63 21.32
CA ILE A 164 7.36 -11.96 22.38
C ILE A 164 7.75 -13.34 22.87
N GLY A 165 8.29 -13.43 24.09
CA GLY A 165 8.72 -14.67 24.74
C GLY A 165 7.79 -15.03 25.89
N SER A 166 7.63 -16.34 26.20
CA SER A 166 6.95 -16.76 27.41
C SER A 166 7.80 -16.45 28.63
N THR A 167 7.19 -15.94 29.72
CA THR A 167 7.87 -15.71 31.00
C THR A 167 8.09 -16.99 31.80
N HIS A 168 7.61 -18.15 31.34
CA HIS A 168 7.90 -19.42 31.94
C HIS A 168 9.35 -19.83 31.62
N GLN A 169 10.27 -19.40 32.48
CA GLN A 169 11.49 -20.14 32.74
C GLN A 169 11.11 -21.19 33.81
N GLY A 170 11.03 -22.43 33.36
CA GLY A 170 10.86 -23.57 34.23
C GLY A 170 12.09 -23.79 35.11
#